data_e7f1e50dc55a73e7346f6f9898be2d18
#
_entry.id   e7f1e50dc55a73e7346f6f9898be2d18
#
_cell.length_a   1.000
_cell.length_b   1.000
_cell.length_c   1.000
_cell.angle_alpha   90.00
_cell.angle_beta   90.00
_cell.angle_gamma   90.00
#
_symmetry.space_group_name_H-M   'P 1'
#
loop_
_entity.id
_entity.type
_entity.pdbx_description
1 polymer ?
#
loop_
_entity_poly.entity_id
_entity_poly.type
_entity_poly.pdbx_seq_one_letter_code
_entity_poly.pdbx_strand_id
1 'polypeptide(L)'
;MATHLHFDCFSGISGDMTLGALVDAGLPFKDLVRGLALLRIEGFRLTRKRVERGALTATKVDVLVEKGFRAPLTLAQIKRILLKSGLPPVVKEKSQAVFDVLAHAEGKAHGVEPSHVHFHEVGVIDSFVDVVGGVLGIHLLGVQRVTASAINVGSGTLMSAHGSLPVPGPAVAALAVGLPIYAGGPERELATPTGVALVRTLATEFGRLPHMQVRRVGYGAGTADPAHWPNVLRVFVGEEPAAVGSLETIVELQTNIDDLNPQVYETVFDRVFAAGAVDATLAPVTMKKGRPGNVLSVLAPQEKVEAVLAVLFADTTALGVRTHEVQRRVLPRRFVPVQVHGHEVSIKVADSQPGRSKAAPEYEDCKRIAEQSGRPVKDILEEAMQAYRRTAGHAKNEKGSR
;
A
#
# COMPACT_ATOMS: atom_id res chain seq x y z
N MET A 1 -14.66 -1.67 -7.72
CA MET A 1 -13.73 -2.43 -6.87
C MET A 1 -12.35 -2.36 -7.50
N ALA A 2 -11.32 -2.11 -6.70
CA ALA A 2 -9.96 -1.99 -7.21
C ALA A 2 -9.35 -3.38 -7.43
N THR A 3 -8.75 -3.60 -8.61
CA THR A 3 -8.03 -4.85 -8.89
C THR A 3 -6.73 -4.86 -8.10
N HIS A 4 -6.59 -5.87 -7.25
CA HIS A 4 -5.44 -6.08 -6.38
C HIS A 4 -4.63 -7.29 -6.85
N LEU A 5 -3.31 -7.16 -6.86
CA LEU A 5 -2.36 -8.25 -7.11
C LEU A 5 -1.49 -8.44 -5.86
N HIS A 6 -1.40 -9.68 -5.38
CA HIS A 6 -0.49 -10.06 -4.29
C HIS A 6 0.55 -11.04 -4.80
N PHE A 7 1.83 -10.69 -4.63
CA PHE A 7 2.97 -11.57 -4.89
C PHE A 7 3.23 -12.45 -3.66
N ASP A 8 3.14 -13.76 -3.82
CA ASP A 8 3.51 -14.73 -2.80
C ASP A 8 4.88 -15.35 -3.15
N CYS A 9 5.90 -14.79 -2.53
CA CYS A 9 7.31 -15.06 -2.82
C CYS A 9 7.87 -16.24 -2.01
N PHE A 10 7.06 -17.28 -1.73
CA PHE A 10 7.47 -18.42 -0.90
C PHE A 10 8.68 -19.21 -1.46
N SER A 11 8.86 -19.17 -2.77
CA SER A 11 10.02 -19.73 -3.47
C SER A 11 10.86 -18.66 -4.16
N GLY A 12 10.90 -17.47 -3.59
CA GLY A 12 11.60 -16.33 -4.16
C GLY A 12 10.85 -15.63 -5.27
N ILE A 13 11.58 -14.84 -6.05
CA ILE A 13 11.05 -14.07 -7.18
C ILE A 13 12.17 -13.74 -8.18
N SER A 14 11.84 -13.86 -9.47
CA SER A 14 12.67 -13.42 -10.58
C SER A 14 11.83 -12.76 -11.68
N GLY A 15 12.47 -12.16 -12.66
CA GLY A 15 11.79 -11.50 -13.76
C GLY A 15 10.96 -12.48 -14.59
N ASP A 16 11.55 -13.58 -15.02
CA ASP A 16 10.90 -14.64 -15.80
C ASP A 16 9.74 -15.31 -15.02
N MET A 17 9.90 -15.53 -13.70
CA MET A 17 8.84 -16.02 -12.84
C MET A 17 7.68 -15.01 -12.78
N THR A 18 7.98 -13.71 -12.73
CA THR A 18 6.96 -12.66 -12.74
C THR A 18 6.16 -12.68 -14.03
N LEU A 19 6.83 -12.73 -15.18
CA LEU A 19 6.15 -12.84 -16.50
C LEU A 19 5.26 -14.09 -16.57
N GLY A 20 5.82 -15.23 -16.16
CA GLY A 20 5.11 -16.51 -16.13
C GLY A 20 3.85 -16.45 -15.27
N ALA A 21 3.95 -15.91 -14.04
CA ALA A 21 2.85 -15.81 -13.09
C ALA A 21 1.73 -14.89 -13.60
N LEU A 22 2.07 -13.74 -14.21
CA LEU A 22 1.09 -12.82 -14.79
C LEU A 22 0.34 -13.44 -15.97
N VAL A 23 1.06 -14.16 -16.84
CA VAL A 23 0.45 -14.87 -17.97
C VAL A 23 -0.47 -16.00 -17.48
N ASP A 24 -0.04 -16.76 -16.48
CA ASP A 24 -0.82 -17.82 -15.86
C ASP A 24 -2.07 -17.28 -15.14
N ALA A 25 -1.96 -16.10 -14.54
CA ALA A 25 -3.08 -15.38 -13.92
C ALA A 25 -4.05 -14.74 -14.94
N GLY A 26 -3.85 -14.99 -16.24
CA GLY A 26 -4.79 -14.60 -17.30
C GLY A 26 -4.40 -13.36 -18.09
N LEU A 27 -3.15 -12.88 -18.02
CA LEU A 27 -2.62 -11.92 -18.96
C LEU A 27 -2.52 -12.60 -20.35
N PRO A 28 -3.21 -12.11 -21.40
CA PRO A 28 -3.07 -12.69 -22.73
C PRO A 28 -1.63 -12.55 -23.23
N PHE A 29 -0.97 -13.67 -23.47
CA PHE A 29 0.43 -13.69 -23.91
C PHE A 29 0.68 -12.85 -25.19
N LYS A 30 -0.29 -12.85 -26.11
CA LYS A 30 -0.23 -12.04 -27.34
C LYS A 30 -0.20 -10.53 -27.04
N ASP A 31 -0.91 -10.09 -26.01
CA ASP A 31 -0.96 -8.67 -25.62
C ASP A 31 0.33 -8.23 -24.95
N LEU A 32 0.94 -9.11 -24.15
CA LEU A 32 2.28 -8.88 -23.59
C LEU A 32 3.32 -8.72 -24.71
N VAL A 33 3.34 -9.65 -25.69
CA VAL A 33 4.26 -9.60 -26.85
C VAL A 33 4.03 -8.32 -27.66
N ARG A 34 2.78 -7.97 -27.97
CA ARG A 34 2.43 -6.75 -28.70
C ARG A 34 2.85 -5.48 -27.95
N GLY A 35 2.64 -5.46 -26.64
CA GLY A 35 3.04 -4.33 -25.81
C GLY A 35 4.56 -4.16 -25.73
N LEU A 36 5.30 -5.25 -25.60
CA LEU A 36 6.77 -5.21 -25.60
C LEU A 36 7.37 -4.81 -26.97
N ALA A 37 6.69 -5.10 -28.07
CA ALA A 37 7.11 -4.63 -29.39
C ALA A 37 7.13 -3.09 -29.48
N LEU A 38 6.39 -2.36 -28.63
CA LEU A 38 6.43 -0.90 -28.54
C LEU A 38 7.78 -0.34 -28.03
N LEU A 39 8.64 -1.19 -27.45
CA LEU A 39 10.03 -0.83 -27.11
C LEU A 39 10.86 -0.52 -28.35
N ARG A 40 10.50 -1.07 -29.51
CA ARG A 40 11.24 -0.93 -30.78
C ARG A 40 12.70 -1.39 -30.66
N ILE A 41 12.91 -2.49 -29.94
CA ILE A 41 14.19 -3.18 -29.81
C ILE A 41 14.07 -4.47 -30.60
N GLU A 42 15.07 -4.77 -31.39
CA GLU A 42 15.20 -6.03 -32.13
C GLU A 42 16.07 -7.03 -31.36
N GLY A 43 16.13 -8.27 -31.83
CA GLY A 43 17.03 -9.29 -31.31
C GLY A 43 16.55 -10.05 -30.09
N PHE A 44 15.26 -9.97 -29.72
CA PHE A 44 14.66 -10.84 -28.73
C PHE A 44 13.28 -11.35 -29.18
N ARG A 45 12.89 -12.49 -28.61
CA ARG A 45 11.52 -13.01 -28.73
C ARG A 45 11.10 -13.68 -27.43
N LEU A 46 9.80 -13.64 -27.12
CA LEU A 46 9.24 -14.34 -25.98
C LEU A 46 8.73 -15.71 -26.41
N THR A 47 8.93 -16.69 -25.53
CA THR A 47 8.29 -18.01 -25.64
C THR A 47 7.53 -18.34 -24.37
N ARG A 48 6.47 -19.15 -24.52
CA ARG A 48 5.64 -19.59 -23.40
C ARG A 48 5.46 -21.10 -23.47
N LYS A 49 5.63 -21.79 -22.34
CA LYS A 49 5.35 -23.21 -22.20
C LYS A 49 4.76 -23.52 -20.84
N ARG A 50 4.01 -24.61 -20.72
CA ARG A 50 3.61 -25.18 -19.42
C ARG A 50 4.72 -26.13 -18.97
N VAL A 51 5.06 -26.04 -17.71
CA VAL A 51 6.10 -26.89 -17.10
C VAL A 51 5.65 -27.36 -15.71
N GLU A 52 6.23 -28.46 -15.26
CA GLU A 52 6.07 -28.91 -13.89
C GLU A 52 7.27 -28.43 -13.05
N ARG A 53 7.00 -28.06 -11.80
CA ARG A 53 7.99 -27.72 -10.79
C ARG A 53 7.56 -28.34 -9.48
N GLY A 54 8.24 -29.43 -9.07
CA GLY A 54 7.72 -30.29 -7.99
C GLY A 54 6.33 -30.79 -8.32
N ALA A 55 5.36 -30.60 -7.40
CA ALA A 55 3.96 -31.00 -7.59
C ALA A 55 3.09 -29.94 -8.30
N LEU A 56 3.66 -28.83 -8.76
CA LEU A 56 2.91 -27.70 -9.34
C LEU A 56 3.12 -27.59 -10.83
N THR A 57 2.02 -27.41 -11.56
CA THR A 57 2.07 -26.98 -12.97
C THR A 57 2.10 -25.47 -13.03
N ALA A 58 3.05 -24.91 -13.78
CA ALA A 58 3.27 -23.46 -13.88
C ALA A 58 3.53 -23.03 -15.32
N THR A 59 3.38 -21.75 -15.58
CA THR A 59 3.75 -21.14 -16.87
C THR A 59 5.18 -20.63 -16.81
N LYS A 60 6.01 -21.10 -17.73
CA LYS A 60 7.36 -20.55 -17.98
C LYS A 60 7.29 -19.61 -19.17
N VAL A 61 7.79 -18.39 -18.96
CA VAL A 61 8.01 -17.41 -20.04
C VAL A 61 9.52 -17.19 -20.12
N ASP A 62 10.08 -17.41 -21.30
CA ASP A 62 11.50 -17.19 -21.57
C ASP A 62 11.66 -16.04 -22.56
N VAL A 63 12.61 -15.15 -22.28
CA VAL A 63 13.10 -14.14 -23.22
C VAL A 63 14.32 -14.73 -23.93
N LEU A 64 14.15 -15.08 -25.20
CA LEU A 64 15.21 -15.62 -26.03
C LEU A 64 15.90 -14.48 -26.78
N VAL A 65 17.20 -14.30 -26.54
CA VAL A 65 18.04 -13.25 -27.14
C VAL A 65 18.87 -13.82 -28.29
N GLU A 66 18.84 -13.16 -29.44
CA GLU A 66 19.60 -13.55 -30.63
C GLU A 66 21.11 -13.35 -30.40
N LYS A 67 21.90 -14.16 -31.12
CA LYS A 67 23.38 -14.04 -31.06
C LYS A 67 23.80 -12.66 -31.58
N GLY A 68 24.55 -11.91 -30.75
CA GLY A 68 25.04 -10.58 -31.09
C GLY A 68 24.34 -9.42 -30.34
N PHE A 69 23.19 -9.66 -29.71
CA PHE A 69 22.42 -8.66 -28.95
C PHE A 69 22.63 -8.72 -27.42
N ARG A 70 23.71 -9.35 -26.97
CA ARG A 70 23.98 -9.56 -25.52
C ARG A 70 24.80 -8.46 -24.86
N ALA A 71 24.99 -7.30 -25.51
CA ALA A 71 25.72 -6.20 -24.87
C ALA A 71 24.91 -5.65 -23.68
N PRO A 72 25.53 -5.47 -22.51
CA PRO A 72 24.86 -4.88 -21.36
C PRO A 72 24.48 -3.43 -21.66
N LEU A 73 23.26 -3.05 -21.29
CA LEU A 73 22.75 -1.69 -21.40
C LEU A 73 23.19 -0.86 -20.20
N THR A 74 23.59 0.36 -20.43
CA THR A 74 23.77 1.34 -19.34
C THR A 74 22.42 1.91 -18.90
N LEU A 75 22.34 2.43 -17.67
CA LEU A 75 21.12 3.10 -17.17
C LEU A 75 20.66 4.22 -18.12
N ALA A 76 21.60 4.99 -18.68
CA ALA A 76 21.29 6.06 -19.64
C ALA A 76 20.66 5.52 -20.94
N GLN A 77 21.15 4.38 -21.44
CA GLN A 77 20.56 3.72 -22.61
C GLN A 77 19.16 3.19 -22.32
N ILE A 78 18.96 2.54 -21.18
CA ILE A 78 17.66 2.04 -20.71
C ILE A 78 16.64 3.20 -20.66
N LYS A 79 16.98 4.31 -19.99
CA LYS A 79 16.13 5.50 -19.91
C LYS A 79 15.78 6.06 -21.30
N ARG A 80 16.76 6.11 -22.20
CA ARG A 80 16.55 6.58 -23.59
C ARG A 80 15.59 5.67 -24.37
N ILE A 81 15.72 4.35 -24.22
CA ILE A 81 14.83 3.37 -24.85
C ILE A 81 13.41 3.54 -24.33
N LEU A 82 13.23 3.60 -23.02
CA LEU A 82 11.92 3.80 -22.39
C LEU A 82 11.27 5.10 -22.85
N LEU A 83 12.01 6.19 -22.85
CA LEU A 83 11.52 7.51 -23.28
C LEU A 83 11.01 7.48 -24.73
N LYS A 84 11.78 6.89 -25.66
CA LYS A 84 11.45 6.79 -27.08
C LYS A 84 10.42 5.73 -27.45
N SER A 85 10.10 4.81 -26.51
CA SER A 85 9.15 3.74 -26.73
C SER A 85 7.71 4.24 -26.92
N GLY A 86 6.86 3.41 -27.51
CA GLY A 86 5.41 3.64 -27.57
C GLY A 86 4.64 3.17 -26.34
N LEU A 87 5.30 2.83 -25.24
CA LEU A 87 4.67 2.33 -24.01
C LEU A 87 3.83 3.42 -23.31
N PRO A 88 2.77 3.03 -22.54
CA PRO A 88 2.02 3.96 -21.73
C PRO A 88 2.92 4.74 -20.74
N PRO A 89 2.64 6.03 -20.45
CA PRO A 89 3.46 6.85 -19.56
C PRO A 89 3.73 6.20 -18.20
N VAL A 90 2.71 5.62 -17.58
CA VAL A 90 2.81 4.95 -16.27
C VAL A 90 3.74 3.72 -16.32
N VAL A 91 3.78 3.00 -17.44
CA VAL A 91 4.68 1.85 -17.63
C VAL A 91 6.12 2.34 -17.76
N LYS A 92 6.36 3.42 -18.53
CA LYS A 92 7.70 4.03 -18.64
C LYS A 92 8.23 4.49 -17.28
N GLU A 93 7.41 5.25 -16.53
CA GLU A 93 7.75 5.79 -15.23
C GLU A 93 8.11 4.68 -14.23
N LYS A 94 7.22 3.69 -14.08
CA LYS A 94 7.45 2.58 -13.15
C LYS A 94 8.64 1.71 -13.55
N SER A 95 8.82 1.42 -14.86
CA SER A 95 9.99 0.67 -15.33
C SER A 95 11.28 1.44 -15.05
N GLN A 96 11.30 2.74 -15.28
CA GLN A 96 12.46 3.58 -14.95
C GLN A 96 12.77 3.54 -13.46
N ALA A 97 11.76 3.64 -12.58
CA ALA A 97 11.94 3.54 -11.14
C ALA A 97 12.55 2.19 -10.72
N VAL A 98 12.14 1.07 -11.32
CA VAL A 98 12.76 -0.25 -11.08
C VAL A 98 14.25 -0.23 -11.45
N PHE A 99 14.61 0.32 -12.62
CA PHE A 99 16.01 0.39 -13.03
C PHE A 99 16.85 1.36 -12.19
N ASP A 100 16.26 2.45 -11.71
CA ASP A 100 16.95 3.36 -10.79
C ASP A 100 17.29 2.66 -9.46
N VAL A 101 16.35 1.88 -8.92
CA VAL A 101 16.58 1.07 -7.70
C VAL A 101 17.63 -0.01 -7.93
N LEU A 102 17.62 -0.69 -9.09
CA LEU A 102 18.63 -1.66 -9.47
C LEU A 102 20.02 -1.02 -9.59
N ALA A 103 20.13 0.13 -10.25
CA ALA A 103 21.40 0.84 -10.40
C ALA A 103 22.00 1.26 -9.06
N HIS A 104 21.18 1.70 -8.12
CA HIS A 104 21.65 2.03 -6.77
C HIS A 104 22.15 0.80 -6.01
N ALA A 105 21.46 -0.34 -6.14
CA ALA A 105 21.86 -1.58 -5.48
C ALA A 105 23.17 -2.14 -6.05
N GLU A 106 23.31 -2.19 -7.36
CA GLU A 106 24.52 -2.61 -8.06
C GLU A 106 25.68 -1.65 -7.78
N GLY A 107 25.42 -0.33 -7.81
CA GLY A 107 26.41 0.69 -7.46
C GLY A 107 26.97 0.48 -6.04
N LYS A 108 26.08 0.19 -5.08
CA LYS A 108 26.48 -0.12 -3.71
C LYS A 108 27.27 -1.42 -3.61
N ALA A 109 26.89 -2.46 -4.37
CA ALA A 109 27.57 -3.76 -4.37
C ALA A 109 28.98 -3.66 -4.96
N HIS A 110 29.17 -2.81 -5.97
CA HIS A 110 30.46 -2.64 -6.67
C HIS A 110 31.28 -1.42 -6.22
N GLY A 111 30.77 -0.60 -5.30
CA GLY A 111 31.44 0.62 -4.83
C GLY A 111 31.59 1.70 -5.89
N VAL A 112 30.62 1.81 -6.82
CA VAL A 112 30.62 2.78 -7.92
C VAL A 112 29.34 3.62 -7.89
N GLU A 113 29.41 4.82 -8.47
CA GLU A 113 28.21 5.65 -8.63
C GLU A 113 27.16 4.98 -9.52
N PRO A 114 25.85 5.11 -9.23
CA PRO A 114 24.78 4.46 -9.98
C PRO A 114 24.78 4.78 -11.49
N SER A 115 25.27 5.97 -11.87
CA SER A 115 25.40 6.40 -13.27
C SER A 115 26.50 5.65 -14.04
N HIS A 116 27.48 5.09 -13.32
CA HIS A 116 28.62 4.35 -13.87
C HIS A 116 28.46 2.83 -13.76
N VAL A 117 27.32 2.37 -13.27
CA VAL A 117 27.03 0.93 -13.18
C VAL A 117 26.93 0.36 -14.60
N HIS A 118 27.75 -0.65 -14.83
CA HIS A 118 27.59 -1.57 -15.95
C HIS A 118 26.82 -2.80 -15.45
N PHE A 119 25.61 -2.96 -15.90
CA PHE A 119 24.75 -4.08 -15.51
C PHE A 119 25.27 -5.39 -16.14
N HIS A 120 26.23 -6.05 -15.49
CA HIS A 120 26.84 -7.27 -16.02
C HIS A 120 25.89 -8.47 -16.05
N GLU A 121 24.96 -8.54 -15.08
CA GLU A 121 23.99 -9.63 -14.95
C GLU A 121 22.54 -9.16 -15.20
N VAL A 122 22.23 -7.90 -14.95
CA VAL A 122 20.87 -7.34 -14.96
C VAL A 122 20.59 -6.41 -16.14
N GLY A 123 21.61 -5.99 -16.88
CA GLY A 123 21.48 -5.08 -18.03
C GLY A 123 21.43 -5.77 -19.39
N VAL A 124 21.39 -7.08 -19.41
CA VAL A 124 21.20 -7.86 -20.64
C VAL A 124 19.75 -7.73 -21.07
N ILE A 125 19.49 -7.80 -22.37
CA ILE A 125 18.16 -7.56 -22.96
C ILE A 125 17.06 -8.41 -22.31
N ASP A 126 17.36 -9.64 -21.88
CA ASP A 126 16.40 -10.52 -21.20
C ASP A 126 15.89 -9.89 -19.90
N SER A 127 16.80 -9.44 -19.01
CA SER A 127 16.44 -8.79 -17.76
C SER A 127 15.72 -7.44 -17.99
N PHE A 128 16.12 -6.70 -19.03
CA PHE A 128 15.44 -5.48 -19.43
C PHE A 128 13.99 -5.76 -19.83
N VAL A 129 13.77 -6.79 -20.65
CA VAL A 129 12.45 -7.20 -21.12
C VAL A 129 11.62 -7.76 -19.96
N ASP A 130 12.23 -8.50 -19.03
CA ASP A 130 11.58 -9.04 -17.84
C ASP A 130 11.02 -7.91 -16.95
N VAL A 131 11.82 -6.86 -16.68
CA VAL A 131 11.38 -5.71 -15.89
C VAL A 131 10.23 -4.99 -16.57
N VAL A 132 10.42 -4.59 -17.82
CA VAL A 132 9.40 -3.84 -18.56
C VAL A 132 8.15 -4.68 -18.77
N GLY A 133 8.31 -5.96 -19.06
CA GLY A 133 7.22 -6.92 -19.25
C GLY A 133 6.42 -7.16 -17.96
N GLY A 134 7.09 -7.23 -16.80
CA GLY A 134 6.45 -7.33 -15.50
C GLY A 134 5.57 -6.10 -15.19
N VAL A 135 6.13 -4.89 -15.37
CA VAL A 135 5.39 -3.63 -15.19
C VAL A 135 4.23 -3.51 -16.17
N LEU A 136 4.48 -3.81 -17.45
CA LEU A 136 3.46 -3.78 -18.51
C LEU A 136 2.35 -4.80 -18.24
N GLY A 137 2.71 -6.02 -17.81
CA GLY A 137 1.74 -7.08 -17.53
C GLY A 137 0.81 -6.71 -16.39
N ILE A 138 1.33 -6.10 -15.32
CA ILE A 138 0.54 -5.57 -14.22
C ILE A 138 -0.42 -4.48 -14.72
N HIS A 139 0.06 -3.58 -15.58
CA HIS A 139 -0.77 -2.54 -16.19
C HIS A 139 -1.88 -3.12 -17.08
N LEU A 140 -1.57 -4.09 -17.94
CA LEU A 140 -2.52 -4.74 -18.83
C LEU A 140 -3.60 -5.56 -18.09
N LEU A 141 -3.28 -6.10 -16.89
CA LEU A 141 -4.26 -6.73 -16.01
C LEU A 141 -5.17 -5.73 -15.27
N GLY A 142 -4.95 -4.42 -15.45
CA GLY A 142 -5.73 -3.38 -14.79
C GLY A 142 -5.52 -3.32 -13.27
N VAL A 143 -4.37 -3.78 -12.79
CA VAL A 143 -4.04 -3.80 -11.36
C VAL A 143 -3.83 -2.38 -10.84
N GLN A 144 -4.53 -2.05 -9.76
CA GLN A 144 -4.48 -0.74 -9.10
C GLN A 144 -3.65 -0.76 -7.80
N ARG A 145 -3.61 -1.91 -7.12
CA ARG A 145 -2.82 -2.10 -5.91
C ARG A 145 -1.96 -3.36 -6.03
N VAL A 146 -0.72 -3.27 -5.57
CA VAL A 146 0.21 -4.39 -5.52
C VAL A 146 0.70 -4.55 -4.08
N THR A 147 0.66 -5.77 -3.56
CA THR A 147 1.26 -6.14 -2.27
C THR A 147 2.12 -7.39 -2.44
N ALA A 148 2.97 -7.68 -1.47
CA ALA A 148 3.81 -8.88 -1.49
C ALA A 148 3.95 -9.51 -0.11
N SER A 149 4.19 -10.82 -0.08
CA SER A 149 4.64 -11.52 1.12
C SER A 149 6.06 -11.14 1.52
N ALA A 150 6.55 -11.61 2.66
CA ALA A 150 8.00 -11.69 2.90
C ALA A 150 8.67 -12.46 1.76
N ILE A 151 9.89 -12.05 1.39
CA ILE A 151 10.63 -12.61 0.24
C ILE A 151 11.53 -13.71 0.74
N ASN A 152 11.39 -14.92 0.20
CA ASN A 152 12.34 -16.00 0.42
C ASN A 152 13.57 -15.76 -0.47
N VAL A 153 14.70 -15.40 0.14
CA VAL A 153 15.93 -15.13 -0.60
C VAL A 153 16.77 -16.40 -0.86
N GLY A 154 16.42 -17.51 -0.20
CA GLY A 154 17.21 -18.74 -0.24
C GLY A 154 18.37 -18.70 0.74
N SER A 155 19.36 -19.60 0.55
CA SER A 155 20.53 -19.76 1.42
C SER A 155 21.73 -20.35 0.67
N GLY A 156 22.86 -20.52 1.37
CA GLY A 156 24.05 -21.11 0.81
C GLY A 156 24.92 -20.12 0.02
N THR A 157 25.47 -20.57 -1.10
CA THR A 157 26.35 -19.78 -1.96
C THR A 157 25.92 -19.81 -3.42
N LEU A 158 26.22 -18.75 -4.15
CA LEU A 158 26.05 -18.66 -5.60
C LEU A 158 27.42 -18.45 -6.28
N MET A 159 27.59 -19.01 -7.45
CA MET A 159 28.75 -18.74 -8.32
C MET A 159 28.44 -17.58 -9.23
N SER A 160 29.26 -16.53 -9.17
CA SER A 160 29.17 -15.35 -10.04
C SER A 160 30.48 -15.18 -10.85
N ALA A 161 30.50 -14.19 -11.74
CA ALA A 161 31.73 -13.80 -12.44
C ALA A 161 32.85 -13.35 -11.48
N HIS A 162 32.50 -12.97 -10.25
CA HIS A 162 33.41 -12.51 -9.21
C HIS A 162 33.80 -13.62 -8.19
N GLY A 163 33.43 -14.88 -8.46
CA GLY A 163 33.68 -16.03 -7.58
C GLY A 163 32.42 -16.42 -6.77
N SER A 164 32.67 -17.18 -5.69
CA SER A 164 31.59 -17.63 -4.79
C SER A 164 31.12 -16.51 -3.87
N LEU A 165 29.82 -16.22 -3.89
CA LEU A 165 29.19 -15.20 -3.07
C LEU A 165 28.16 -15.85 -2.13
N PRO A 166 27.90 -15.25 -0.94
CA PRO A 166 26.82 -15.71 -0.06
C PRO A 166 25.45 -15.40 -0.66
N VAL A 167 24.45 -16.22 -0.32
CA VAL A 167 23.03 -15.94 -0.63
C VAL A 167 22.37 -15.30 0.60
N PRO A 168 21.69 -14.14 0.42
CA PRO A 168 21.49 -13.41 -0.82
C PRO A 168 22.75 -12.70 -1.32
N GLY A 169 22.91 -12.62 -2.65
CA GLY A 169 24.01 -11.90 -3.28
C GLY A 169 24.00 -10.40 -2.93
N PRO A 170 25.14 -9.68 -3.11
CA PRO A 170 25.28 -8.28 -2.66
C PRO A 170 24.19 -7.32 -3.16
N ALA A 171 23.82 -7.44 -4.43
CA ALA A 171 22.76 -6.62 -5.02
C ALA A 171 21.38 -6.90 -4.37
N VAL A 172 21.03 -8.19 -4.18
CA VAL A 172 19.80 -8.58 -3.49
C VAL A 172 19.82 -8.10 -2.03
N ALA A 173 20.96 -8.26 -1.33
CA ALA A 173 21.09 -7.77 0.04
C ALA A 173 20.89 -6.26 0.14
N ALA A 174 21.43 -5.47 -0.81
CA ALA A 174 21.21 -4.03 -0.88
C ALA A 174 19.73 -3.67 -1.17
N LEU A 175 19.09 -4.40 -2.08
CA LEU A 175 17.66 -4.24 -2.41
C LEU A 175 16.74 -4.63 -1.26
N ALA A 176 17.14 -5.57 -0.41
CA ALA A 176 16.33 -6.08 0.69
C ALA A 176 16.29 -5.15 1.92
N VAL A 177 17.13 -4.12 1.98
CA VAL A 177 17.13 -3.18 3.12
C VAL A 177 15.74 -2.56 3.30
N GLY A 178 15.14 -2.78 4.50
CA GLY A 178 13.79 -2.31 4.84
C GLY A 178 12.65 -3.21 4.34
N LEU A 179 12.94 -4.34 3.70
CA LEU A 179 11.95 -5.33 3.29
C LEU A 179 11.94 -6.53 4.22
N PRO A 180 10.80 -7.19 4.46
CA PRO A 180 10.75 -8.45 5.16
C PRO A 180 11.30 -9.56 4.28
N ILE A 181 12.39 -10.18 4.70
CA ILE A 181 13.01 -11.32 4.03
C ILE A 181 13.17 -12.50 4.97
N TYR A 182 13.29 -13.69 4.43
CA TYR A 182 13.66 -14.91 5.16
C TYR A 182 14.40 -15.89 4.26
N ALA A 183 15.04 -16.87 4.86
CA ALA A 183 15.72 -17.96 4.18
C ALA A 183 14.97 -19.27 4.41
N GLY A 184 14.72 -20.04 3.35
CA GLY A 184 14.08 -21.34 3.45
C GLY A 184 14.17 -22.12 2.15
N GLY A 185 14.04 -23.46 2.24
CA GLY A 185 14.10 -24.34 1.07
C GLY A 185 15.52 -24.73 0.67
N PRO A 186 15.80 -24.93 -0.64
CA PRO A 186 17.09 -25.42 -1.12
C PRO A 186 18.22 -24.39 -0.92
N GLU A 187 19.42 -24.88 -0.72
CA GLU A 187 20.65 -24.06 -0.60
C GLU A 187 21.03 -23.45 -1.96
N ARG A 188 20.36 -22.38 -2.32
CA ARG A 188 20.58 -21.61 -3.56
C ARG A 188 19.92 -20.26 -3.48
N GLU A 189 20.26 -19.36 -4.41
CA GLU A 189 19.53 -18.14 -4.62
C GLU A 189 18.11 -18.43 -5.15
N LEU A 190 17.08 -17.88 -4.47
CA LEU A 190 15.68 -17.97 -4.86
C LEU A 190 15.12 -16.63 -5.35
N ALA A 191 15.67 -15.51 -4.87
CA ALA A 191 15.26 -14.18 -5.28
C ALA A 191 16.40 -13.47 -6.03
N THR A 192 16.13 -13.10 -7.28
CA THR A 192 17.11 -12.41 -8.13
C THR A 192 17.02 -10.89 -7.95
N PRO A 193 18.08 -10.12 -8.28
CA PRO A 193 18.03 -8.66 -8.24
C PRO A 193 16.84 -8.07 -8.99
N THR A 194 16.56 -8.57 -10.19
CA THR A 194 15.44 -8.14 -11.04
C THR A 194 14.09 -8.34 -10.36
N GLY A 195 13.87 -9.52 -9.77
CA GLY A 195 12.62 -9.85 -9.08
C GLY A 195 12.41 -9.01 -7.82
N VAL A 196 13.47 -8.86 -7.01
CA VAL A 196 13.39 -8.03 -5.78
C VAL A 196 13.17 -6.56 -6.11
N ALA A 197 13.83 -6.04 -7.15
CA ALA A 197 13.64 -4.65 -7.58
C ALA A 197 12.21 -4.39 -8.07
N LEU A 198 11.62 -5.34 -8.82
CA LEU A 198 10.22 -5.26 -9.25
C LEU A 198 9.28 -5.15 -8.05
N VAL A 199 9.36 -6.10 -7.11
CA VAL A 199 8.43 -6.11 -5.98
C VAL A 199 8.67 -4.94 -5.02
N ARG A 200 9.94 -4.55 -4.77
CA ARG A 200 10.31 -3.38 -3.97
C ARG A 200 9.70 -2.08 -4.51
N THR A 201 9.69 -1.93 -5.84
CA THR A 201 9.20 -0.70 -6.49
C THR A 201 7.69 -0.68 -6.65
N LEU A 202 7.07 -1.84 -6.87
CA LEU A 202 5.67 -1.92 -7.23
C LEU A 202 4.74 -2.22 -6.05
N ALA A 203 5.23 -2.96 -5.04
CA ALA A 203 4.42 -3.28 -3.86
C ALA A 203 4.34 -2.07 -2.92
N THR A 204 3.12 -1.73 -2.54
CA THR A 204 2.84 -0.66 -1.57
C THR A 204 2.91 -1.13 -0.13
N GLU A 205 2.84 -2.46 0.09
CA GLU A 205 2.81 -3.07 1.40
C GLU A 205 3.35 -4.51 1.33
N PHE A 206 4.04 -4.92 2.39
CA PHE A 206 4.56 -6.28 2.57
C PHE A 206 3.91 -6.94 3.78
N GLY A 207 3.44 -8.18 3.62
CA GLY A 207 2.79 -8.90 4.71
C GLY A 207 2.08 -10.17 4.24
N ARG A 208 1.14 -10.64 5.05
CA ARG A 208 0.30 -11.78 4.71
C ARG A 208 -0.61 -11.44 3.52
N LEU A 209 -1.12 -12.50 2.85
CA LEU A 209 -2.16 -12.33 1.83
C LEU A 209 -3.30 -11.47 2.41
N PRO A 210 -3.58 -10.30 1.81
CA PRO A 210 -4.64 -9.42 2.31
C PRO A 210 -6.01 -10.04 2.14
N HIS A 211 -6.98 -9.55 2.89
CA HIS A 211 -8.36 -9.99 2.75
C HIS A 211 -8.92 -9.53 1.40
N MET A 212 -9.03 -10.43 0.45
CA MET A 212 -9.49 -10.14 -0.91
C MET A 212 -10.35 -11.28 -1.47
N GLN A 213 -11.26 -10.96 -2.38
CA GLN A 213 -11.95 -11.97 -3.18
C GLN A 213 -11.06 -12.34 -4.35
N VAL A 214 -10.37 -13.48 -4.25
CA VAL A 214 -9.49 -13.98 -5.30
C VAL A 214 -10.32 -14.34 -6.54
N ARG A 215 -9.95 -13.79 -7.68
CA ARG A 215 -10.55 -14.06 -9.00
C ARG A 215 -9.70 -15.00 -9.83
N ARG A 216 -8.38 -14.88 -9.73
CA ARG A 216 -7.41 -15.67 -10.50
C ARG A 216 -6.16 -15.92 -9.65
N VAL A 217 -5.52 -17.05 -9.90
CA VAL A 217 -4.22 -17.41 -9.32
C VAL A 217 -3.30 -17.76 -10.49
N GLY A 218 -2.05 -17.33 -10.44
CA GLY A 218 -1.06 -17.67 -11.46
C GLY A 218 0.24 -18.18 -10.83
N TYR A 219 0.85 -19.16 -11.49
CA TYR A 219 2.13 -19.74 -11.13
C TYR A 219 3.15 -19.51 -12.23
N GLY A 220 4.22 -18.78 -11.93
CA GLY A 220 5.33 -18.50 -12.83
C GLY A 220 6.55 -19.34 -12.50
N ALA A 221 7.00 -20.17 -13.41
CA ALA A 221 8.12 -21.08 -13.19
C ALA A 221 9.47 -20.39 -13.40
N GLY A 222 10.39 -20.59 -12.48
CA GLY A 222 11.79 -20.24 -12.65
C GLY A 222 12.51 -21.22 -13.58
N THR A 223 13.73 -20.84 -14.01
CA THR A 223 14.56 -21.68 -14.88
C THR A 223 15.09 -22.92 -14.16
N ALA A 224 15.50 -22.79 -12.93
CA ALA A 224 15.99 -23.90 -12.12
C ALA A 224 14.84 -24.83 -11.65
N ASP A 225 15.18 -26.12 -11.49
CA ASP A 225 14.24 -27.16 -11.06
C ASP A 225 14.86 -28.01 -9.95
N PRO A 226 14.97 -27.46 -8.73
CA PRO A 226 15.54 -28.21 -7.60
C PRO A 226 14.63 -29.35 -7.19
N ALA A 227 15.21 -30.49 -6.85
CA ALA A 227 14.47 -31.68 -6.42
C ALA A 227 13.62 -31.36 -5.18
N HIS A 228 12.38 -31.83 -5.18
CA HIS A 228 11.42 -31.69 -4.07
C HIS A 228 11.08 -30.24 -3.65
N TRP A 229 11.38 -29.24 -4.48
CA TRP A 229 11.07 -27.84 -4.20
C TRP A 229 10.41 -27.18 -5.43
N PRO A 230 9.20 -26.64 -5.30
CA PRO A 230 8.53 -26.00 -6.42
C PRO A 230 9.09 -24.57 -6.65
N ASN A 231 10.05 -24.46 -7.57
CA ASN A 231 10.61 -23.16 -7.95
C ASN A 231 9.63 -22.36 -8.80
N VAL A 232 8.63 -21.80 -8.13
CA VAL A 232 7.56 -20.99 -8.73
C VAL A 232 7.25 -19.75 -7.89
N LEU A 233 6.93 -18.65 -8.57
CA LEU A 233 6.28 -17.49 -7.98
C LEU A 233 4.76 -17.68 -8.09
N ARG A 234 4.03 -17.50 -7.01
CA ARG A 234 2.57 -17.49 -7.02
C ARG A 234 2.06 -16.05 -6.97
N VAL A 235 1.04 -15.74 -7.77
CA VAL A 235 0.33 -14.47 -7.68
C VAL A 235 -1.16 -14.70 -7.50
N PHE A 236 -1.77 -13.86 -6.68
CA PHE A 236 -3.22 -13.79 -6.51
C PHE A 236 -3.71 -12.48 -7.13
N VAL A 237 -4.67 -12.58 -8.03
CA VAL A 237 -5.34 -11.42 -8.61
C VAL A 237 -6.80 -11.45 -8.19
N GLY A 238 -7.29 -10.38 -7.62
CA GLY A 238 -8.65 -10.31 -7.09
C GLY A 238 -9.10 -8.89 -6.83
N GLU A 239 -10.16 -8.78 -6.08
CA GLU A 239 -10.76 -7.51 -5.69
C GLU A 239 -10.80 -7.41 -4.18
N GLU A 240 -10.40 -6.27 -3.67
CA GLU A 240 -10.66 -5.99 -2.25
C GLU A 240 -12.17 -5.78 -2.07
N PRO A 241 -12.78 -6.41 -1.06
CA PRO A 241 -14.12 -6.02 -0.67
C PRO A 241 -14.12 -4.50 -0.49
N ALA A 242 -15.14 -3.83 -1.00
CA ALA A 242 -15.28 -2.40 -0.75
C ALA A 242 -15.31 -2.20 0.78
N ALA A 243 -14.17 -1.85 1.34
CA ALA A 243 -14.08 -1.60 2.76
C ALA A 243 -14.93 -0.39 3.07
N VAL A 244 -15.93 -0.55 3.93
CA VAL A 244 -16.67 0.58 4.46
C VAL A 244 -15.72 1.35 5.36
N GLY A 245 -15.16 2.45 4.84
CA GLY A 245 -14.20 3.30 5.55
C GLY A 245 -12.74 2.78 5.51
N SER A 246 -11.83 3.64 5.91
CA SER A 246 -10.42 3.31 6.16
C SER A 246 -10.25 2.66 7.52
N LEU A 247 -9.41 1.63 7.60
CA LEU A 247 -8.97 1.06 8.87
C LEU A 247 -7.79 1.90 9.37
N GLU A 248 -7.86 2.37 10.60
CA GLU A 248 -6.75 3.05 11.25
C GLU A 248 -6.50 2.46 12.64
N THR A 249 -5.25 2.46 13.07
CA THR A 249 -4.86 2.10 14.43
C THR A 249 -4.80 3.38 15.26
N ILE A 250 -5.43 3.34 16.43
CA ILE A 250 -5.47 4.44 17.39
C ILE A 250 -5.24 3.90 18.79
N VAL A 251 -4.80 4.73 19.72
CA VAL A 251 -4.60 4.32 21.10
C VAL A 251 -5.76 4.80 21.97
N GLU A 252 -6.34 3.87 22.72
CA GLU A 252 -7.28 4.16 23.78
C GLU A 252 -6.54 4.26 25.12
N LEU A 253 -6.70 5.41 25.77
CA LEU A 253 -6.16 5.71 27.10
C LEU A 253 -7.31 5.67 28.09
N GLN A 254 -7.24 4.81 29.10
CA GLN A 254 -8.30 4.66 30.10
C GLN A 254 -7.78 4.83 31.53
N THR A 255 -8.49 5.60 32.33
CA THR A 255 -8.26 5.69 33.77
C THR A 255 -9.55 5.70 34.56
N ASN A 256 -9.50 5.16 35.80
CA ASN A 256 -10.63 5.14 36.72
C ASN A 256 -10.37 6.18 37.80
N ILE A 257 -11.36 7.04 38.06
CA ILE A 257 -11.26 8.20 38.98
C ILE A 257 -12.47 8.19 39.93
N ASP A 258 -12.23 8.18 41.25
CA ASP A 258 -13.28 8.18 42.30
C ASP A 258 -13.17 9.37 43.27
N ASP A 259 -12.25 10.30 43.01
CA ASP A 259 -11.91 11.39 43.95
C ASP A 259 -11.69 12.76 43.26
N LEU A 260 -12.06 12.90 41.98
CA LEU A 260 -11.98 14.16 41.25
C LEU A 260 -13.29 14.97 41.41
N ASN A 261 -13.16 16.27 41.64
CA ASN A 261 -14.31 17.16 41.58
C ASN A 261 -14.92 17.17 40.19
N PRO A 262 -16.23 16.86 40.02
CA PRO A 262 -16.88 16.80 38.71
C PRO A 262 -16.75 18.04 37.82
N GLN A 263 -16.59 19.22 38.42
CA GLN A 263 -16.41 20.48 37.68
C GLN A 263 -15.09 20.52 36.90
N VAL A 264 -14.08 19.74 37.28
CA VAL A 264 -12.76 19.73 36.65
C VAL A 264 -12.81 18.99 35.30
N TYR A 265 -13.78 18.09 35.10
CA TYR A 265 -13.84 17.32 33.86
C TYR A 265 -14.01 18.19 32.60
N GLU A 266 -14.72 19.33 32.69
CA GLU A 266 -14.83 20.26 31.56
C GLU A 266 -13.45 20.73 31.10
N THR A 267 -12.61 21.19 32.02
CA THR A 267 -11.23 21.58 31.69
C THR A 267 -10.38 20.43 31.18
N VAL A 268 -10.55 19.23 31.78
CA VAL A 268 -9.83 18.03 31.31
C VAL A 268 -10.18 17.70 29.85
N PHE A 269 -11.46 17.73 29.48
CA PHE A 269 -11.90 17.52 28.10
C PHE A 269 -11.27 18.52 27.15
N ASP A 270 -11.36 19.82 27.47
CA ASP A 270 -10.77 20.88 26.63
C ASP A 270 -9.26 20.65 26.40
N ARG A 271 -8.53 20.30 27.47
CA ARG A 271 -7.09 20.13 27.39
C ARG A 271 -6.65 18.84 26.70
N VAL A 272 -7.37 17.73 26.84
CA VAL A 272 -7.04 16.50 26.09
C VAL A 272 -7.30 16.69 24.60
N PHE A 273 -8.36 17.39 24.20
CA PHE A 273 -8.58 17.73 22.80
C PHE A 273 -7.51 18.70 22.26
N ALA A 274 -7.12 19.70 23.04
CA ALA A 274 -6.01 20.59 22.68
C ALA A 274 -4.68 19.85 22.55
N ALA A 275 -4.47 18.79 23.34
CA ALA A 275 -3.29 17.91 23.25
C ALA A 275 -3.32 16.96 22.05
N GLY A 276 -4.44 16.89 21.31
CA GLY A 276 -4.58 16.12 20.08
C GLY A 276 -5.40 14.83 20.21
N ALA A 277 -6.18 14.68 21.27
CA ALA A 277 -7.20 13.63 21.33
C ALA A 277 -8.23 13.81 20.22
N VAL A 278 -8.75 12.70 19.69
CA VAL A 278 -9.79 12.70 18.64
C VAL A 278 -11.16 12.37 19.18
N ASP A 279 -11.23 11.80 20.39
CA ASP A 279 -12.47 11.51 21.11
C ASP A 279 -12.17 11.35 22.60
N ALA A 280 -13.15 11.69 23.43
CA ALA A 280 -13.06 11.50 24.89
C ALA A 280 -14.47 11.23 25.45
N THR A 281 -14.55 10.25 26.37
CA THR A 281 -15.82 9.84 26.98
C THR A 281 -15.64 9.64 28.49
N LEU A 282 -16.71 9.92 29.24
CA LEU A 282 -16.78 9.71 30.67
C LEU A 282 -17.95 8.77 30.97
N ALA A 283 -17.65 7.60 31.55
CA ALA A 283 -18.64 6.61 31.91
C ALA A 283 -18.71 6.41 33.43
N PRO A 284 -19.87 6.56 34.08
CA PRO A 284 -20.00 6.30 35.52
C PRO A 284 -19.84 4.81 35.82
N VAL A 285 -19.12 4.51 36.89
CA VAL A 285 -18.85 3.13 37.37
C VAL A 285 -18.91 3.05 38.90
N THR A 286 -19.12 1.83 39.40
CA THR A 286 -18.90 1.56 40.84
C THR A 286 -17.49 0.96 41.00
N MET A 287 -16.67 1.60 41.77
CA MET A 287 -15.31 1.17 42.06
C MET A 287 -15.21 0.34 43.36
N LYS A 288 -13.99 -0.13 43.67
CA LYS A 288 -13.72 -0.89 44.92
C LYS A 288 -14.30 -0.16 46.14
N LYS A 289 -14.72 -0.94 47.14
CA LYS A 289 -15.38 -0.44 48.38
C LYS A 289 -16.72 0.26 48.11
N GLY A 290 -17.39 -0.01 46.97
CA GLY A 290 -18.69 0.58 46.62
C GLY A 290 -18.66 2.07 46.33
N ARG A 291 -17.52 2.65 46.00
CA ARG A 291 -17.40 4.08 45.68
C ARG A 291 -17.91 4.39 44.27
N PRO A 292 -18.75 5.44 44.12
CA PRO A 292 -19.03 5.93 42.79
C PRO A 292 -17.76 6.54 42.17
N GLY A 293 -17.55 6.35 40.91
CA GLY A 293 -16.42 6.92 40.17
C GLY A 293 -16.73 6.97 38.68
N ASN A 294 -15.75 7.37 37.87
CA ASN A 294 -15.86 7.47 36.44
C ASN A 294 -14.69 6.75 35.76
N VAL A 295 -14.95 6.15 34.63
CA VAL A 295 -13.92 5.77 33.65
C VAL A 295 -13.82 6.89 32.64
N LEU A 296 -12.68 7.54 32.57
CA LEU A 296 -12.32 8.46 31.51
C LEU A 296 -11.57 7.67 30.43
N SER A 297 -12.14 7.62 29.22
CA SER A 297 -11.54 6.99 28.03
C SER A 297 -11.25 8.06 26.99
N VAL A 298 -10.02 8.11 26.49
CA VAL A 298 -9.55 9.09 25.50
C VAL A 298 -8.94 8.35 24.33
N LEU A 299 -9.34 8.68 23.12
CA LEU A 299 -8.73 8.16 21.88
C LEU A 299 -7.72 9.17 21.34
N ALA A 300 -6.49 8.74 21.11
CA ALA A 300 -5.43 9.58 20.57
C ALA A 300 -4.61 8.86 19.49
N PRO A 301 -4.17 9.56 18.44
CA PRO A 301 -3.16 9.04 17.51
C PRO A 301 -1.88 8.69 18.28
N GLN A 302 -1.14 7.68 17.82
CA GLN A 302 0.08 7.19 18.51
C GLN A 302 1.07 8.31 18.84
N GLU A 303 1.24 9.26 17.94
CA GLU A 303 2.16 10.40 18.09
C GLU A 303 1.67 11.47 19.10
N LYS A 304 0.42 11.37 19.56
CA LYS A 304 -0.19 12.29 20.55
C LYS A 304 -0.35 11.68 21.95
N VAL A 305 -0.07 10.41 22.10
CA VAL A 305 -0.27 9.65 23.34
C VAL A 305 0.42 10.31 24.52
N GLU A 306 1.70 10.65 24.40
CA GLU A 306 2.48 11.25 25.50
C GLU A 306 1.94 12.63 25.90
N ALA A 307 1.52 13.43 24.92
CA ALA A 307 0.93 14.75 25.20
C ALA A 307 -0.40 14.64 25.96
N VAL A 308 -1.24 13.66 25.58
CA VAL A 308 -2.52 13.40 26.26
C VAL A 308 -2.29 12.81 27.65
N LEU A 309 -1.33 11.88 27.83
CA LEU A 309 -0.95 11.33 29.13
C LEU A 309 -0.50 12.43 30.10
N ALA A 310 0.29 13.39 29.62
CA ALA A 310 0.73 14.52 30.43
C ALA A 310 -0.46 15.33 30.99
N VAL A 311 -1.50 15.56 30.19
CA VAL A 311 -2.74 16.22 30.60
C VAL A 311 -3.47 15.38 31.64
N LEU A 312 -3.66 14.07 31.37
CA LEU A 312 -4.37 13.18 32.28
C LEU A 312 -3.71 13.13 33.69
N PHE A 313 -2.40 13.06 33.74
CA PHE A 313 -1.67 13.05 35.02
C PHE A 313 -1.62 14.42 35.71
N ALA A 314 -1.63 15.53 34.98
CA ALA A 314 -1.56 16.87 35.55
C ALA A 314 -2.93 17.37 36.06
N ASP A 315 -4.01 17.05 35.35
CA ASP A 315 -5.33 17.65 35.58
C ASP A 315 -6.33 16.71 36.23
N THR A 316 -5.93 15.46 36.52
CA THR A 316 -6.79 14.50 37.21
C THR A 316 -6.06 13.91 38.40
N THR A 317 -6.79 13.17 39.24
CA THR A 317 -6.23 12.42 40.38
C THR A 317 -5.71 11.04 39.96
N ALA A 318 -5.64 10.75 38.65
CA ALA A 318 -5.20 9.46 38.12
C ALA A 318 -3.73 9.19 38.47
N LEU A 319 -3.45 8.03 39.05
CA LEU A 319 -2.09 7.54 39.33
C LEU A 319 -1.60 6.55 38.27
N GLY A 320 -2.47 6.14 37.36
CA GLY A 320 -2.15 5.19 36.28
C GLY A 320 -3.19 5.25 35.18
N VAL A 321 -2.71 5.10 33.95
CA VAL A 321 -3.53 5.05 32.74
C VAL A 321 -3.25 3.74 32.01
N ARG A 322 -4.29 3.01 31.66
CA ARG A 322 -4.20 1.84 30.79
C ARG A 322 -4.17 2.29 29.34
N THR A 323 -3.33 1.67 28.53
CA THR A 323 -3.21 1.96 27.10
C THR A 323 -3.52 0.71 26.29
N HIS A 324 -4.36 0.85 25.27
CA HIS A 324 -4.72 -0.23 24.35
C HIS A 324 -4.65 0.27 22.92
N GLU A 325 -3.94 -0.46 22.05
CA GLU A 325 -4.06 -0.24 20.62
C GLU A 325 -5.40 -0.80 20.12
N VAL A 326 -6.20 0.03 19.51
CA VAL A 326 -7.49 -0.35 18.95
C VAL A 326 -7.55 -0.03 17.45
N GLN A 327 -8.19 -0.89 16.71
CA GLN A 327 -8.47 -0.66 15.29
C GLN A 327 -9.87 -0.08 15.14
N ARG A 328 -9.99 1.05 14.48
CA ARG A 328 -11.29 1.63 14.12
C ARG A 328 -11.44 1.80 12.63
N ARG A 329 -12.69 1.71 12.13
CA ARG A 329 -13.02 2.04 10.75
C ARG A 329 -13.65 3.42 10.70
N VAL A 330 -13.07 4.30 9.89
CA VAL A 330 -13.50 5.69 9.73
C VAL A 330 -13.97 5.90 8.29
N LEU A 331 -15.19 6.42 8.13
CA LEU A 331 -15.68 6.81 6.82
C LEU A 331 -14.89 8.00 6.29
N PRO A 332 -14.50 7.99 5.00
CA PRO A 332 -13.97 9.19 4.36
C PRO A 332 -14.95 10.34 4.52
N ARG A 333 -14.46 11.49 4.95
CA ARG A 333 -15.28 12.66 5.18
C ARG A 333 -14.74 13.86 4.42
N ARG A 334 -15.64 14.70 3.93
CA ARG A 334 -15.35 16.01 3.34
C ARG A 334 -16.24 17.06 3.98
N PHE A 335 -15.80 18.30 3.92
CA PHE A 335 -16.57 19.43 4.39
C PHE A 335 -17.11 20.21 3.17
N VAL A 336 -18.39 20.55 3.22
CA VAL A 336 -19.09 21.31 2.19
C VAL A 336 -19.61 22.58 2.83
N PRO A 337 -19.14 23.76 2.44
CA PRO A 337 -19.62 25.01 2.98
C PRO A 337 -21.02 25.33 2.43
N VAL A 338 -21.90 25.80 3.29
CA VAL A 338 -23.24 26.35 2.95
C VAL A 338 -23.44 27.69 3.61
N GLN A 339 -24.33 28.53 3.04
CA GLN A 339 -24.65 29.84 3.60
C GLN A 339 -25.97 29.81 4.38
N VAL A 340 -25.93 30.28 5.62
CA VAL A 340 -27.08 30.42 6.51
C VAL A 340 -27.04 31.81 7.13
N HIS A 341 -28.04 32.65 6.89
CA HIS A 341 -28.10 34.04 7.37
C HIS A 341 -26.86 34.88 7.08
N GLY A 342 -26.22 34.66 5.92
CA GLY A 342 -25.00 35.38 5.55
C GLY A 342 -23.71 34.87 6.21
N HIS A 343 -23.79 33.80 6.98
CA HIS A 343 -22.65 33.14 7.61
C HIS A 343 -22.40 31.77 6.97
N GLU A 344 -21.12 31.38 6.91
CA GLU A 344 -20.73 30.06 6.43
C GLU A 344 -20.88 29.01 7.53
N VAL A 345 -21.47 27.86 7.18
CA VAL A 345 -21.60 26.66 7.99
C VAL A 345 -20.97 25.49 7.24
N SER A 346 -20.05 24.79 7.85
CA SER A 346 -19.43 23.58 7.30
C SER A 346 -20.35 22.37 7.50
N ILE A 347 -20.71 21.70 6.41
CA ILE A 347 -21.43 20.42 6.46
C ILE A 347 -20.42 19.28 6.34
N LYS A 348 -20.30 18.48 7.38
CA LYS A 348 -19.52 17.24 7.36
C LYS A 348 -20.30 16.18 6.60
N VAL A 349 -19.72 15.70 5.48
CA VAL A 349 -20.32 14.67 4.62
C VAL A 349 -19.44 13.43 4.62
N ALA A 350 -20.00 12.28 4.98
CA ALA A 350 -19.32 11.00 4.96
C ALA A 350 -20.03 10.02 4.03
N ASP A 351 -19.31 9.41 3.11
CA ASP A 351 -19.85 8.46 2.13
C ASP A 351 -19.77 7.03 2.71
N SER A 352 -20.92 6.45 3.05
CA SER A 352 -21.01 5.10 3.64
C SER A 352 -21.08 3.99 2.60
N GLN A 353 -21.64 4.26 1.43
CA GLN A 353 -21.75 3.37 0.27
C GLN A 353 -21.94 4.24 -1.00
N PRO A 354 -21.66 3.68 -2.20
CA PRO A 354 -21.98 4.39 -3.45
C PRO A 354 -23.43 4.88 -3.45
N GLY A 355 -23.62 6.21 -3.54
CA GLY A 355 -24.94 6.85 -3.55
C GLY A 355 -25.60 7.06 -2.17
N ARG A 356 -24.97 6.67 -1.06
CA ARG A 356 -25.46 6.92 0.31
C ARG A 356 -24.44 7.72 1.11
N SER A 357 -24.73 8.99 1.34
CA SER A 357 -23.95 9.88 2.18
C SER A 357 -24.71 10.19 3.47
N LYS A 358 -23.97 10.30 4.57
CA LYS A 358 -24.43 10.93 5.81
C LYS A 358 -23.91 12.36 5.81
N ALA A 359 -24.77 13.32 6.16
CA ALA A 359 -24.39 14.72 6.25
C ALA A 359 -24.91 15.32 7.56
N ALA A 360 -24.06 16.13 8.19
CA ALA A 360 -24.43 16.87 9.41
C ALA A 360 -23.67 18.21 9.42
N PRO A 361 -24.31 19.31 9.85
CA PRO A 361 -23.62 20.59 10.03
C PRO A 361 -22.67 20.51 11.24
N GLU A 362 -21.56 21.25 11.19
CA GLU A 362 -20.69 21.42 12.34
C GLU A 362 -21.43 22.24 13.42
N TYR A 363 -21.49 21.66 14.62
CA TYR A 363 -22.27 22.21 15.72
C TYR A 363 -21.78 23.59 16.15
N GLU A 364 -20.47 23.79 16.25
CA GLU A 364 -19.88 25.05 16.70
C GLU A 364 -20.18 26.20 15.73
N ASP A 365 -20.24 25.96 14.43
CA ASP A 365 -20.66 26.96 13.45
C ASP A 365 -22.11 27.37 13.69
N CYS A 366 -23.01 26.39 13.87
CA CYS A 366 -24.43 26.66 14.13
C CYS A 366 -24.64 27.36 15.47
N LYS A 367 -23.94 26.97 16.52
CA LYS A 367 -23.98 27.60 17.85
C LYS A 367 -23.59 29.08 17.77
N ARG A 368 -22.46 29.37 17.13
CA ARG A 368 -21.99 30.76 16.92
C ARG A 368 -23.03 31.63 16.22
N ILE A 369 -23.67 31.10 15.17
CA ILE A 369 -24.71 31.84 14.45
C ILE A 369 -25.97 32.02 15.33
N ALA A 370 -26.36 31.01 16.09
CA ALA A 370 -27.48 31.07 17.03
C ALA A 370 -27.29 32.16 18.10
N GLU A 371 -26.09 32.23 18.69
CA GLU A 371 -25.72 33.26 19.67
C GLU A 371 -25.72 34.66 19.06
N GLN A 372 -25.22 34.83 17.84
CA GLN A 372 -25.22 36.11 17.14
C GLN A 372 -26.63 36.58 16.68
N SER A 373 -27.47 35.64 16.32
CA SER A 373 -28.82 35.95 15.74
C SER A 373 -29.94 35.89 16.78
N GLY A 374 -29.68 35.42 18.00
CA GLY A 374 -30.69 35.23 19.03
C GLY A 374 -31.68 34.10 18.72
N ARG A 375 -31.36 33.22 17.79
CA ARG A 375 -32.27 32.16 17.32
C ARG A 375 -31.88 30.81 17.98
N PRO A 376 -32.84 29.88 18.10
CA PRO A 376 -32.52 28.54 18.63
C PRO A 376 -31.52 27.80 17.72
N VAL A 377 -30.52 27.16 18.34
CA VAL A 377 -29.48 26.38 17.60
C VAL A 377 -30.10 25.29 16.71
N LYS A 378 -31.20 24.66 17.16
CA LYS A 378 -31.92 23.64 16.39
C LYS A 378 -32.41 24.15 15.04
N ASP A 379 -32.89 25.41 14.99
CA ASP A 379 -33.40 26.01 13.76
C ASP A 379 -32.28 26.28 12.78
N ILE A 380 -31.14 26.75 13.27
CA ILE A 380 -29.92 26.95 12.45
C ILE A 380 -29.38 25.61 11.88
N LEU A 381 -29.38 24.53 12.70
CA LEU A 381 -29.01 23.18 12.23
C LEU A 381 -29.94 22.70 11.09
N GLU A 382 -31.26 22.90 11.22
CA GLU A 382 -32.20 22.49 10.18
C GLU A 382 -32.02 23.32 8.90
N GLU A 383 -31.81 24.62 9.01
CA GLU A 383 -31.59 25.51 7.87
C GLU A 383 -30.30 25.20 7.14
N ALA A 384 -29.24 24.88 7.87
CA ALA A 384 -27.96 24.45 7.29
C ALA A 384 -28.13 23.13 6.49
N MET A 385 -28.88 22.18 7.03
CA MET A 385 -29.19 20.94 6.31
C MET A 385 -30.08 21.17 5.08
N GLN A 386 -31.04 22.10 5.15
CA GLN A 386 -31.88 22.47 3.99
C GLN A 386 -31.04 23.15 2.90
N ALA A 387 -30.12 24.05 3.26
CA ALA A 387 -29.22 24.70 2.33
C ALA A 387 -28.32 23.65 1.63
N TYR A 388 -27.75 22.70 2.37
CA TYR A 388 -26.99 21.61 1.81
C TYR A 388 -27.79 20.76 0.82
N ARG A 389 -29.01 20.36 1.16
CA ARG A 389 -29.87 19.54 0.28
C ARG A 389 -30.20 20.26 -1.04
N ARG A 390 -30.41 21.58 -1.01
CA ARG A 390 -30.59 22.39 -2.21
C ARG A 390 -29.38 22.38 -3.11
N THR A 391 -28.18 22.56 -2.56
CA THR A 391 -26.90 22.53 -3.31
C THR A 391 -26.62 21.15 -3.89
N ALA A 392 -26.82 20.08 -3.10
CA ALA A 392 -26.61 18.70 -3.52
C ALA A 392 -27.64 18.23 -4.58
N GLY A 393 -28.84 18.76 -4.57
CA GLY A 393 -29.90 18.48 -5.57
C GLY A 393 -29.58 19.09 -6.95
N HIS A 394 -29.01 20.28 -7.00
CA HIS A 394 -28.59 20.93 -8.25
C HIS A 394 -27.44 20.17 -8.92
N ALA A 395 -26.47 19.69 -8.15
CA ALA A 395 -25.31 18.92 -8.67
C ALA A 395 -25.68 17.53 -9.25
N LYS A 396 -26.82 16.94 -8.86
CA LYS A 396 -27.34 15.71 -9.46
C LYS A 396 -28.05 15.93 -10.80
N ASN A 397 -28.72 17.06 -10.98
CA ASN A 397 -29.42 17.38 -12.24
C ASN A 397 -28.45 17.75 -13.38
N GLU A 398 -27.31 18.34 -13.08
CA GLU A 398 -26.30 18.67 -14.11
C GLU A 398 -25.52 17.44 -14.64
N LYS A 399 -25.41 16.36 -13.84
CA LYS A 399 -24.76 15.10 -14.28
C LYS A 399 -25.70 14.14 -15.02
N GLY A 400 -27.00 14.36 -14.98
CA GLY A 400 -28.00 13.58 -15.72
C GLY A 400 -28.34 14.13 -17.11
N SER A 401 -27.75 15.27 -17.49
CA SER A 401 -28.06 15.99 -18.76
C SER A 401 -26.87 15.99 -19.76
N ARG A 402 -25.89 15.08 -19.56
CA ARG A 402 -24.78 14.90 -20.53
C ARG A 402 -24.69 13.46 -20.99
#